data_8c2be620d529f1e71a9abbeaacbe8242
#
_entry.id   8c2be620d529f1e71a9abbeaacbe8242
#
_cell.length_a   1.000
_cell.length_b   1.000
_cell.length_c   1.000
_cell.angle_alpha   90.00
_cell.angle_beta   90.00
_cell.angle_gamma   90.00
#
_symmetry.space_group_name_H-M   'P 1'
#
loop_
_entity.id
_entity.type
_entity.pdbx_description
1 polymer ?
#
loop_
_entity_poly.entity_id
_entity_poly.type
_entity_poly.pdbx_seq_one_letter_code
_entity_poly.pdbx_strand_id
1 'polypeptide(L)'
;IHMTKGLSGTVEAARQASNLSSSKVTVIDSDFTDQGLSFQVIQAAKLAQAGAGVPEILAEIERVKQNTKLYIGISTLDNLVKGGRISRTTGLLSNIFNMKVVMDFENTELIPVAKGRGVKTFNKWFDELKSELSKIPNVRQIGISHADGLELANGFKEGLQAIFKDMDIPVLHTNPVIATHTGKNAFAIMYYTD
;
A
#
# COMPACT_ATOMS: atom_id res chain seq x y z
N ILE A 1 -1.73 -4.63 -15.07
CA ILE A 1 -1.81 -4.79 -13.60
C ILE A 1 -2.60 -3.60 -13.07
N HIS A 2 -3.62 -3.85 -12.26
CA HIS A 2 -4.54 -2.83 -11.74
C HIS A 2 -4.61 -2.86 -10.22
N MET A 3 -5.04 -1.74 -9.64
CA MET A 3 -5.35 -1.67 -8.22
C MET A 3 -6.45 -2.68 -7.86
N THR A 4 -6.47 -3.06 -6.60
CA THR A 4 -7.35 -4.11 -6.08
C THR A 4 -8.83 -3.86 -6.33
N LYS A 5 -9.55 -4.94 -6.69
CA LYS A 5 -11.02 -4.95 -6.75
C LYS A 5 -11.68 -4.61 -5.41
N GLY A 6 -10.99 -4.82 -4.31
CA GLY A 6 -11.46 -4.47 -2.97
C GLY A 6 -11.72 -2.97 -2.78
N LEU A 7 -11.02 -2.09 -3.52
CA LEU A 7 -11.14 -0.64 -3.42
C LEU A 7 -11.77 0.02 -4.66
N SER A 8 -11.67 -0.62 -5.84
CA SER A 8 -12.12 -0.02 -7.11
C SER A 8 -12.59 -1.07 -8.11
N GLY A 9 -13.59 -0.71 -8.92
CA GLY A 9 -14.05 -1.51 -10.06
C GLY A 9 -13.13 -1.48 -11.29
N THR A 10 -11.98 -0.81 -11.23
CA THR A 10 -11.09 -0.58 -12.38
C THR A 10 -10.60 -1.89 -13.01
N VAL A 11 -10.23 -2.89 -12.21
CA VAL A 11 -9.76 -4.19 -12.72
C VAL A 11 -10.87 -4.95 -13.47
N GLU A 12 -12.12 -4.83 -13.02
CA GLU A 12 -13.25 -5.48 -13.71
C GLU A 12 -13.56 -4.77 -15.05
N ALA A 13 -13.48 -3.45 -15.09
CA ALA A 13 -13.60 -2.70 -16.34
C ALA A 13 -12.48 -3.10 -17.33
N ALA A 14 -11.24 -3.28 -16.86
CA ALA A 14 -10.13 -3.74 -17.67
C ALA A 14 -10.35 -5.17 -18.20
N ARG A 15 -10.91 -6.08 -17.38
CA ARG A 15 -11.28 -7.44 -17.81
C ARG A 15 -12.34 -7.42 -18.92
N GLN A 16 -13.38 -6.59 -18.76
CA GLN A 16 -14.39 -6.43 -19.82
C GLN A 16 -13.78 -5.88 -21.11
N ALA A 17 -12.92 -4.86 -21.01
CA ALA A 17 -12.23 -4.28 -22.15
C ALA A 17 -11.30 -5.31 -22.85
N SER A 18 -10.62 -6.16 -22.09
CA SER A 18 -9.74 -7.20 -22.65
C SER A 18 -10.50 -8.21 -23.51
N ASN A 19 -11.76 -8.53 -23.17
CA ASN A 19 -12.62 -9.41 -23.96
C ASN A 19 -13.04 -8.78 -25.30
N LEU A 20 -13.00 -7.45 -25.42
CA LEU A 20 -13.32 -6.72 -26.65
C LEU A 20 -12.08 -6.43 -27.49
N SER A 21 -10.87 -6.71 -26.97
CA SER A 21 -9.62 -6.47 -27.67
C SER A 21 -9.31 -7.56 -28.68
N SER A 22 -8.81 -7.18 -29.85
CA SER A 22 -8.23 -8.12 -30.83
C SER A 22 -6.86 -8.65 -30.40
N SER A 23 -6.20 -8.00 -29.43
CA SER A 23 -4.92 -8.41 -28.89
C SER A 23 -5.10 -9.31 -27.67
N LYS A 24 -4.15 -10.23 -27.45
CA LYS A 24 -4.12 -11.03 -26.23
C LYS A 24 -3.70 -10.16 -25.06
N VAL A 25 -4.62 -9.88 -24.14
CA VAL A 25 -4.40 -9.04 -22.95
C VAL A 25 -4.60 -9.88 -21.69
N THR A 26 -3.62 -9.87 -20.80
CA THR A 26 -3.72 -10.48 -19.47
C THR A 26 -3.98 -9.38 -18.43
N VAL A 27 -5.12 -9.44 -17.76
CA VAL A 27 -5.53 -8.47 -16.73
C VAL A 27 -5.29 -9.06 -15.35
N ILE A 28 -4.52 -8.34 -14.52
CA ILE A 28 -4.10 -8.79 -13.20
C ILE A 28 -4.66 -7.85 -12.14
N ASP A 29 -5.30 -8.42 -11.13
CA ASP A 29 -5.60 -7.74 -9.86
C ASP A 29 -4.37 -7.82 -8.96
N SER A 30 -3.80 -6.68 -8.61
CA SER A 30 -2.61 -6.64 -7.75
C SER A 30 -2.90 -7.02 -6.29
N ASP A 31 -4.16 -7.03 -5.88
CA ASP A 31 -4.63 -7.04 -4.50
C ASP A 31 -4.11 -5.85 -3.65
N PHE A 32 -3.43 -4.90 -4.28
CA PHE A 32 -2.86 -3.72 -3.64
C PHE A 32 -3.25 -2.41 -4.34
N THR A 33 -2.74 -1.32 -3.82
CA THR A 33 -2.77 0.03 -4.38
C THR A 33 -1.44 0.74 -4.09
N ASP A 34 -1.28 1.97 -4.58
CA ASP A 34 -0.11 2.82 -4.32
C ASP A 34 1.22 2.12 -4.67
N GLN A 35 2.27 2.26 -3.86
CA GLN A 35 3.57 1.65 -4.15
C GLN A 35 3.56 0.12 -4.01
N GLY A 36 2.64 -0.48 -3.24
CA GLY A 36 2.46 -1.93 -3.20
C GLY A 36 2.06 -2.53 -4.55
N LEU A 37 1.28 -1.80 -5.34
CA LEU A 37 1.03 -2.11 -6.76
C LEU A 37 2.28 -1.84 -7.61
N SER A 38 2.98 -0.74 -7.36
CA SER A 38 4.19 -0.36 -8.13
C SER A 38 5.29 -1.41 -8.03
N PHE A 39 5.46 -2.06 -6.88
CA PHE A 39 6.45 -3.13 -6.70
C PHE A 39 6.23 -4.25 -7.72
N GLN A 40 5.00 -4.70 -7.89
CA GLN A 40 4.64 -5.74 -8.87
C GLN A 40 4.89 -5.28 -10.31
N VAL A 41 4.51 -4.05 -10.64
CA VAL A 41 4.70 -3.47 -11.98
C VAL A 41 6.18 -3.36 -12.32
N ILE A 42 7.00 -2.91 -11.37
CA ILE A 42 8.45 -2.74 -11.57
C ILE A 42 9.13 -4.10 -11.79
N GLN A 43 8.81 -5.12 -11.01
CA GLN A 43 9.40 -6.45 -11.19
C GLN A 43 8.94 -7.10 -12.51
N ALA A 44 7.66 -6.98 -12.86
CA ALA A 44 7.15 -7.43 -14.15
C ALA A 44 7.87 -6.76 -15.33
N ALA A 45 8.08 -5.44 -15.26
CA ALA A 45 8.79 -4.69 -16.30
C ALA A 45 10.26 -5.11 -16.43
N LYS A 46 10.96 -5.33 -15.31
CA LYS A 46 12.35 -5.81 -15.31
C LYS A 46 12.48 -7.17 -15.98
N LEU A 47 11.60 -8.12 -15.66
CA LEU A 47 11.60 -9.43 -16.29
C LEU A 47 11.27 -9.35 -17.78
N ALA A 48 10.26 -8.56 -18.15
CA ALA A 48 9.93 -8.35 -19.57
C ALA A 48 11.10 -7.77 -20.37
N GLN A 49 11.81 -6.79 -19.81
CA GLN A 49 13.02 -6.22 -20.42
C GLN A 49 14.18 -7.24 -20.53
N ALA A 50 14.25 -8.18 -19.61
CA ALA A 50 15.20 -9.29 -19.66
C ALA A 50 14.81 -10.41 -20.63
N GLY A 51 13.64 -10.30 -21.29
CA GLY A 51 13.15 -11.29 -22.26
C GLY A 51 12.38 -12.47 -21.65
N ALA A 52 11.97 -12.37 -20.38
CA ALA A 52 11.18 -13.41 -19.72
C ALA A 52 9.80 -13.58 -20.39
N GLY A 53 9.32 -14.82 -20.38
CA GLY A 53 7.99 -15.16 -20.89
C GLY A 53 6.87 -14.75 -19.94
N VAL A 54 5.65 -14.61 -20.47
CA VAL A 54 4.46 -14.24 -19.67
C VAL A 54 4.27 -15.14 -18.43
N PRO A 55 4.41 -16.47 -18.49
CA PRO A 55 4.26 -17.31 -17.30
C PRO A 55 5.25 -16.95 -16.16
N GLU A 56 6.50 -16.66 -16.50
CA GLU A 56 7.54 -16.28 -15.53
C GLU A 56 7.23 -14.92 -14.90
N ILE A 57 6.81 -13.95 -15.72
CA ILE A 57 6.37 -12.61 -15.24
C ILE A 57 5.17 -12.75 -14.28
N LEU A 58 4.20 -13.59 -14.60
CA LEU A 58 3.03 -13.80 -13.75
C LEU A 58 3.40 -14.47 -12.42
N ALA A 59 4.32 -15.42 -12.44
CA ALA A 59 4.83 -16.06 -11.22
C ALA A 59 5.53 -15.05 -10.30
N GLU A 60 6.35 -14.17 -10.86
CA GLU A 60 7.02 -13.12 -10.09
C GLU A 60 6.04 -12.08 -9.51
N ILE A 61 5.04 -11.65 -10.29
CA ILE A 61 3.98 -10.77 -9.78
C ILE A 61 3.29 -11.41 -8.57
N GLU A 62 2.95 -12.69 -8.66
CA GLU A 62 2.30 -13.40 -7.55
C GLU A 62 3.23 -13.53 -6.33
N ARG A 63 4.53 -13.82 -6.53
CA ARG A 63 5.53 -13.84 -5.46
C ARG A 63 5.61 -12.49 -4.73
N VAL A 64 5.77 -11.40 -5.48
CA VAL A 64 5.83 -10.05 -4.90
C VAL A 64 4.54 -9.72 -4.16
N LYS A 65 3.39 -10.04 -4.75
CA LYS A 65 2.08 -9.80 -4.15
C LYS A 65 1.94 -10.51 -2.80
N GLN A 66 2.28 -11.79 -2.72
CA GLN A 66 2.16 -12.59 -1.49
C GLN A 66 3.10 -12.11 -0.37
N ASN A 67 4.22 -11.48 -0.73
CA ASN A 67 5.22 -11.02 0.22
C ASN A 67 5.17 -9.50 0.46
N THR A 68 4.14 -8.81 -0.04
CA THR A 68 3.94 -7.38 0.17
C THR A 68 3.09 -7.11 1.40
N LYS A 69 3.50 -6.10 2.17
CA LYS A 69 2.71 -5.50 3.25
C LYS A 69 2.43 -4.03 2.95
N LEU A 70 1.25 -3.59 3.34
CA LEU A 70 0.79 -2.20 3.19
C LEU A 70 0.09 -1.76 4.48
N TYR A 71 0.66 -0.76 5.13
CA TYR A 71 0.05 -0.08 6.27
C TYR A 71 -0.39 1.32 5.88
N ILE A 72 -1.56 1.73 6.33
CA ILE A 72 -2.15 3.04 6.03
C ILE A 72 -2.47 3.74 7.35
N GLY A 73 -1.82 4.88 7.60
CA GLY A 73 -2.14 5.75 8.73
C GLY A 73 -3.10 6.87 8.32
N ILE A 74 -4.21 6.98 9.02
CA ILE A 74 -5.28 7.93 8.70
C ILE A 74 -5.54 8.85 9.90
N SER A 75 -5.57 10.16 9.62
CA SER A 75 -5.77 11.19 10.63
C SER A 75 -7.23 11.38 11.03
N THR A 76 -8.17 11.07 10.14
CA THR A 76 -9.62 11.08 10.36
C THR A 76 -10.28 10.07 9.42
N LEU A 77 -11.34 9.42 9.88
CA LEU A 77 -12.08 8.45 9.07
C LEU A 77 -13.14 9.10 8.16
N ASP A 78 -13.33 10.42 8.27
CA ASP A 78 -14.39 11.15 7.54
C ASP A 78 -14.33 10.92 6.03
N ASN A 79 -13.12 10.93 5.47
CA ASN A 79 -12.91 10.73 4.05
C ASN A 79 -13.26 9.29 3.60
N LEU A 80 -12.89 8.28 4.40
CA LEU A 80 -13.28 6.88 4.14
C LEU A 80 -14.80 6.70 4.21
N VAL A 81 -15.46 7.33 5.18
CA VAL A 81 -16.92 7.30 5.31
C VAL A 81 -17.58 7.94 4.11
N LYS A 82 -17.22 9.21 3.80
CA LYS A 82 -17.77 9.96 2.67
C LYS A 82 -17.50 9.28 1.33
N GLY A 83 -16.34 8.67 1.19
CA GLY A 83 -15.94 7.94 -0.01
C GLY A 83 -16.53 6.53 -0.13
N GLY A 84 -17.25 6.04 0.88
CA GLY A 84 -17.86 4.70 0.89
C GLY A 84 -16.86 3.53 1.06
N ARG A 85 -15.59 3.79 1.35
CA ARG A 85 -14.55 2.76 1.58
C ARG A 85 -14.44 2.34 3.03
N ILE A 86 -15.17 2.98 3.93
CA ILE A 86 -15.27 2.55 5.33
C ILE A 86 -15.85 1.14 5.48
N SER A 87 -16.70 0.70 4.56
CA SER A 87 -17.28 -0.65 4.56
C SER A 87 -16.25 -1.76 4.33
N ARG A 88 -15.03 -1.39 3.91
CA ARG A 88 -13.89 -2.31 3.77
C ARG A 88 -13.04 -2.42 5.03
N THR A 89 -13.46 -1.71 6.10
CA THR A 89 -12.79 -1.79 7.40
C THR A 89 -13.51 -2.79 8.30
N THR A 90 -12.77 -3.78 8.78
CA THR A 90 -13.23 -4.73 9.78
C THR A 90 -12.88 -4.25 11.18
N GLY A 91 -13.78 -4.42 12.14
CA GLY A 91 -13.49 -4.16 13.57
C GLY A 91 -13.45 -2.69 13.99
N LEU A 92 -13.91 -1.75 13.16
CA LEU A 92 -14.10 -0.37 13.57
C LEU A 92 -15.43 -0.22 14.35
N LEU A 93 -15.32 -0.01 15.66
CA LEU A 93 -16.45 0.27 16.51
C LEU A 93 -16.89 1.75 16.41
N SER A 94 -18.13 2.02 16.73
CA SER A 94 -18.93 3.23 16.49
C SER A 94 -18.45 4.57 17.12
N ASN A 95 -17.26 4.69 17.70
CA ASN A 95 -16.80 5.89 18.41
C ASN A 95 -15.41 6.38 17.98
N ILE A 96 -15.10 6.33 16.67
CA ILE A 96 -13.73 6.58 16.16
C ILE A 96 -13.57 7.97 15.53
N PHE A 97 -14.53 8.87 15.70
CA PHE A 97 -14.39 10.27 15.28
C PHE A 97 -13.22 10.93 16.04
N ASN A 98 -12.34 11.62 15.32
CA ASN A 98 -11.12 12.26 15.83
C ASN A 98 -10.01 11.32 16.34
N MET A 99 -10.02 10.05 15.98
CA MET A 99 -8.91 9.13 16.29
C MET A 99 -7.93 9.01 15.12
N LYS A 100 -6.67 8.89 15.46
CA LYS A 100 -5.62 8.44 14.55
C LYS A 100 -5.67 6.92 14.49
N VAL A 101 -5.70 6.37 13.29
CA VAL A 101 -5.78 4.93 13.09
C VAL A 101 -4.70 4.50 12.10
N VAL A 102 -3.99 3.43 12.40
CA VAL A 102 -3.17 2.71 11.42
C VAL A 102 -3.88 1.41 11.10
N MET A 103 -3.98 1.11 9.84
CA MET A 103 -4.62 -0.08 9.30
C MET A 103 -3.62 -0.90 8.51
N ASP A 104 -3.60 -2.21 8.73
CA ASP A 104 -3.00 -3.18 7.81
C ASP A 104 -3.98 -3.42 6.65
N PHE A 105 -3.47 -3.44 5.44
CA PHE A 105 -4.25 -3.79 4.26
C PHE A 105 -3.97 -5.25 3.91
N GLU A 106 -4.85 -6.12 4.34
CA GLU A 106 -4.72 -7.56 4.18
C GLU A 106 -5.99 -8.16 3.55
N ASN A 107 -5.82 -9.07 2.59
CA ASN A 107 -6.93 -9.72 1.88
C ASN A 107 -7.97 -8.74 1.32
N THR A 108 -7.51 -7.58 0.82
CA THR A 108 -8.34 -6.48 0.29
C THR A 108 -9.21 -5.76 1.33
N GLU A 109 -8.95 -5.99 2.62
CA GLU A 109 -9.62 -5.34 3.75
C GLU A 109 -8.66 -4.44 4.53
N LEU A 110 -9.23 -3.45 5.21
CA LEU A 110 -8.52 -2.53 6.09
C LEU A 110 -8.73 -2.98 7.55
N ILE A 111 -7.69 -3.50 8.17
CA ILE A 111 -7.72 -4.05 9.54
C ILE A 111 -7.00 -3.09 10.48
N PRO A 112 -7.68 -2.48 11.47
CA PRO A 112 -7.03 -1.59 12.41
C PRO A 112 -5.99 -2.31 13.27
N VAL A 113 -4.73 -1.85 13.23
CA VAL A 113 -3.61 -2.39 14.02
C VAL A 113 -3.15 -1.42 15.11
N ALA A 114 -3.41 -0.11 14.94
CA ALA A 114 -3.20 0.87 16.01
C ALA A 114 -4.29 1.94 15.97
N LYS A 115 -4.71 2.40 17.15
CA LYS A 115 -5.68 3.49 17.30
C LYS A 115 -5.39 4.32 18.55
N GLY A 116 -5.60 5.62 18.46
CA GLY A 116 -5.40 6.52 19.60
C GLY A 116 -5.60 7.98 19.23
N ARG A 117 -5.27 8.86 20.16
CA ARG A 117 -5.39 10.31 19.96
C ARG A 117 -4.00 10.93 19.74
N GLY A 118 -3.91 11.81 18.73
CA GLY A 118 -2.68 12.56 18.44
C GLY A 118 -1.61 11.75 17.71
N VAL A 119 -0.57 12.45 17.24
CA VAL A 119 0.53 11.91 16.41
C VAL A 119 1.34 10.82 17.13
N LYS A 120 1.36 10.84 18.46
CA LYS A 120 2.03 9.80 19.28
C LYS A 120 1.56 8.38 18.93
N THR A 121 0.31 8.23 18.48
CA THR A 121 -0.21 6.94 18.04
C THR A 121 0.57 6.40 16.84
N PHE A 122 0.87 7.25 15.87
CA PHE A 122 1.64 6.88 14.69
C PHE A 122 3.10 6.57 15.03
N ASN A 123 3.70 7.39 15.89
CA ASN A 123 5.10 7.20 16.29
C ASN A 123 5.29 5.89 17.06
N LYS A 124 4.40 5.58 18.01
CA LYS A 124 4.47 4.32 18.77
C LYS A 124 4.33 3.11 17.84
N TRP A 125 3.34 3.11 16.97
CA TRP A 125 3.17 2.03 15.98
C TRP A 125 4.40 1.91 15.07
N PHE A 126 4.97 3.04 14.64
CA PHE A 126 6.15 3.04 13.78
C PHE A 126 7.40 2.48 14.48
N ASP A 127 7.57 2.74 15.79
CA ASP A 127 8.66 2.14 16.56
C ASP A 127 8.52 0.62 16.66
N GLU A 128 7.29 0.11 16.78
CA GLU A 128 6.98 -1.32 16.73
C GLU A 128 7.32 -1.89 15.35
N LEU A 129 6.85 -1.26 14.27
CA LEU A 129 7.16 -1.66 12.88
C LEU A 129 8.67 -1.67 12.60
N LYS A 130 9.42 -0.66 13.04
CA LYS A 130 10.89 -0.64 12.90
C LYS A 130 11.54 -1.84 13.58
N SER A 131 11.08 -2.15 14.79
CA SER A 131 11.60 -3.31 15.53
C SER A 131 11.31 -4.63 14.82
N GLU A 132 10.16 -4.76 14.18
CA GLU A 132 9.81 -5.93 13.37
C GLU A 132 10.66 -6.02 12.11
N LEU A 133 10.73 -4.94 11.34
CA LEU A 133 11.49 -4.88 10.09
C LEU A 133 12.99 -5.12 10.29
N SER A 134 13.56 -4.71 11.42
CA SER A 134 14.98 -4.95 11.73
C SER A 134 15.32 -6.43 11.91
N LYS A 135 14.33 -7.30 12.09
CA LYS A 135 14.49 -8.75 12.25
C LYS A 135 14.27 -9.52 10.94
N ILE A 136 13.76 -8.87 9.93
CA ILE A 136 13.49 -9.49 8.61
C ILE A 136 14.74 -9.37 7.75
N PRO A 137 15.40 -10.48 7.38
CA PRO A 137 16.72 -10.42 6.72
C PRO A 137 16.67 -10.01 5.25
N ASN A 138 15.53 -10.13 4.59
CA ASN A 138 15.40 -10.05 3.13
C ASN A 138 14.28 -9.10 2.67
N VAL A 139 14.20 -7.95 3.33
CA VAL A 139 13.39 -6.83 2.81
C VAL A 139 14.01 -6.35 1.50
N ARG A 140 13.23 -6.39 0.43
CA ARG A 140 13.68 -6.05 -0.93
C ARG A 140 13.45 -4.62 -1.30
N GLN A 141 12.34 -4.06 -0.86
CA GLN A 141 12.00 -2.67 -1.14
C GLN A 141 11.06 -2.15 -0.06
N ILE A 142 11.21 -0.86 0.24
CA ILE A 142 10.31 -0.10 1.10
C ILE A 142 9.88 1.14 0.33
N GLY A 143 8.62 1.53 0.43
CA GLY A 143 8.09 2.78 -0.11
C GLY A 143 7.20 3.48 0.90
N ILE A 144 7.26 4.81 0.91
CA ILE A 144 6.42 5.65 1.75
C ILE A 144 5.62 6.57 0.85
N SER A 145 4.31 6.65 1.09
CA SER A 145 3.44 7.61 0.43
C SER A 145 2.74 8.50 1.45
N HIS A 146 2.37 9.71 1.05
CA HIS A 146 1.64 10.64 1.92
C HIS A 146 0.63 11.49 1.17
N ALA A 147 -0.41 11.93 1.87
CA ALA A 147 -1.37 12.93 1.42
C ALA A 147 -1.18 14.20 2.28
N ASP A 148 -0.35 15.13 1.79
CA ASP A 148 0.00 16.39 2.48
C ASP A 148 0.57 16.19 3.90
N GLY A 149 1.33 15.11 4.12
CA GLY A 149 1.96 14.74 5.38
C GLY A 149 3.47 14.52 5.25
N LEU A 150 4.16 15.36 4.46
CA LEU A 150 5.57 15.16 4.09
C LEU A 150 6.51 15.11 5.31
N GLU A 151 6.30 15.96 6.31
CA GLU A 151 7.15 16.00 7.51
C GLU A 151 7.13 14.65 8.25
N LEU A 152 5.95 14.11 8.49
CA LEU A 152 5.79 12.80 9.12
C LEU A 152 6.39 11.68 8.28
N ALA A 153 6.15 11.70 6.97
CA ALA A 153 6.69 10.72 6.04
C ALA A 153 8.21 10.73 5.99
N ASN A 154 8.83 11.91 6.02
CA ASN A 154 10.30 12.05 6.10
C ASN A 154 10.84 11.51 7.43
N GLY A 155 10.17 11.75 8.55
CA GLY A 155 10.56 11.16 9.83
C GLY A 155 10.53 9.63 9.81
N PHE A 156 9.55 9.04 9.14
CA PHE A 156 9.52 7.59 8.93
C PHE A 156 10.66 7.11 8.03
N LYS A 157 10.95 7.84 6.94
CA LYS A 157 12.10 7.54 6.07
C LYS A 157 13.40 7.52 6.87
N GLU A 158 13.67 8.57 7.65
CA GLU A 158 14.89 8.67 8.46
C GLU A 158 15.02 7.48 9.43
N GLY A 159 13.93 7.12 10.10
CA GLY A 159 13.91 5.97 11.00
C GLY A 159 14.18 4.62 10.31
N LEU A 160 13.66 4.42 9.10
CA LEU A 160 13.90 3.22 8.30
C LEU A 160 15.29 3.24 7.65
N GLN A 161 15.78 4.39 7.20
CA GLN A 161 17.10 4.54 6.60
C GLN A 161 18.22 4.20 7.59
N ALA A 162 18.00 4.42 8.89
CA ALA A 162 18.95 4.02 9.93
C ALA A 162 19.15 2.49 10.00
N ILE A 163 18.13 1.72 9.61
CA ILE A 163 18.15 0.25 9.56
C ILE A 163 18.63 -0.23 8.18
N PHE A 164 18.06 0.31 7.12
CA PHE A 164 18.29 -0.08 5.73
C PHE A 164 19.17 0.96 5.02
N LYS A 165 20.44 1.05 5.42
CA LYS A 165 21.37 2.13 5.04
C LYS A 165 21.56 2.29 3.53
N ASP A 166 21.61 1.17 2.81
CA ASP A 166 21.90 1.14 1.37
C ASP A 166 20.64 1.01 0.50
N MET A 167 19.45 1.02 1.13
CA MET A 167 18.18 0.91 0.41
C MET A 167 17.67 2.29 0.01
N ASP A 168 17.30 2.45 -1.26
CA ASP A 168 16.53 3.64 -1.65
C ASP A 168 15.10 3.50 -1.15
N ILE A 169 14.69 4.43 -0.29
CA ILE A 169 13.34 4.51 0.29
C ILE A 169 12.64 5.76 -0.25
N PRO A 170 11.87 5.64 -1.34
CA PRO A 170 11.15 6.78 -1.90
C PRO A 170 10.04 7.27 -0.97
N VAL A 171 9.93 8.59 -0.85
CA VAL A 171 8.79 9.28 -0.22
C VAL A 171 8.05 10.02 -1.31
N LEU A 172 6.83 9.59 -1.62
CA LEU A 172 6.04 10.10 -2.73
C LEU A 172 4.71 10.70 -2.27
N HIS A 173 4.24 11.72 -2.97
CA HIS A 173 2.82 12.08 -2.89
C HIS A 173 1.99 10.92 -3.43
N THR A 174 0.98 10.49 -2.66
CA THR A 174 -0.02 9.58 -3.19
C THR A 174 -0.85 10.27 -4.26
N ASN A 175 -1.53 9.49 -5.10
CA ASN A 175 -2.36 10.10 -6.14
C ASN A 175 -3.64 10.77 -5.56
N PRO A 176 -4.24 11.73 -6.29
CA PRO A 176 -5.40 12.49 -5.80
C PRO A 176 -6.60 11.62 -5.43
N VAL A 177 -6.80 10.49 -6.11
CA VAL A 177 -7.91 9.56 -5.82
C VAL A 177 -7.73 8.93 -4.45
N ILE A 178 -6.54 8.43 -4.13
CA ILE A 178 -6.23 7.89 -2.80
C ILE A 178 -6.36 8.99 -1.74
N ALA A 179 -5.78 10.19 -1.98
CA ALA A 179 -5.87 11.32 -1.07
C ALA A 179 -7.31 11.73 -0.74
N THR A 180 -8.22 11.64 -1.72
CA THR A 180 -9.66 11.91 -1.53
C THR A 180 -10.28 10.96 -0.51
N HIS A 181 -9.88 9.68 -0.49
CA HIS A 181 -10.41 8.70 0.43
C HIS A 181 -9.68 8.65 1.77
N THR A 182 -8.38 8.91 1.81
CA THR A 182 -7.58 8.85 3.04
C THR A 182 -7.55 10.16 3.81
N GLY A 183 -7.71 11.28 3.09
CA GLY A 183 -7.71 12.62 3.67
C GLY A 183 -6.30 13.17 3.93
N LYS A 184 -6.28 14.43 4.36
CA LYS A 184 -5.05 15.15 4.68
C LYS A 184 -4.27 14.51 5.82
N ASN A 185 -2.94 14.57 5.76
CA ASN A 185 -2.00 13.98 6.70
C ASN A 185 -2.12 12.45 6.83
N ALA A 186 -2.68 11.78 5.82
CA ALA A 186 -2.56 10.34 5.72
C ALA A 186 -1.17 9.96 5.19
N PHE A 187 -0.72 8.78 5.58
CA PHE A 187 0.51 8.17 5.07
C PHE A 187 0.29 6.70 4.80
N ALA A 188 1.18 6.12 4.01
CA ALA A 188 1.27 4.67 3.86
C ALA A 188 2.75 4.25 3.90
N ILE A 189 3.02 3.10 4.52
CA ILE A 189 4.31 2.42 4.47
C ILE A 189 4.08 1.06 3.85
N MET A 190 4.81 0.77 2.80
CA MET A 190 4.74 -0.47 2.06
C MET A 190 6.11 -1.09 1.98
N TYR A 191 6.16 -2.42 2.05
CA TYR A 191 7.40 -3.15 1.79
C TYR A 191 7.08 -4.54 1.25
N TYR A 192 8.06 -5.16 0.59
CA TYR A 192 7.98 -6.58 0.27
C TYR A 192 9.30 -7.28 0.58
N THR A 193 9.19 -8.58 0.82
CA THR A 193 10.30 -9.48 1.15
C THR A 193 10.47 -10.57 0.08
N ASP A 194 11.51 -11.39 0.23
CA ASP A 194 11.65 -12.62 -0.58
C ASP A 194 10.70 -13.71 -0.11
#